data_d652a176934bca1baa5a908047bdd590
#
_entry.id   d652a176934bca1baa5a908047bdd590
#
_cell.length_a   1.000
_cell.length_b   1.000
_cell.length_c   1.000
_cell.angle_alpha   90.00
_cell.angle_beta   90.00
_cell.angle_gamma   90.00
#
_symmetry.space_group_name_H-M   'P 1'
#
loop_
_entity.id
_entity.type
_entity.pdbx_description
1 polymer ?
#
loop_
_entity_poly.entity_id
_entity_poly.type
_entity_poly.pdbx_seq_one_letter_code
_entity_poly.pdbx_strand_id
1 'polypeptide(L)'
;MRAVVMHEAGNVTVEEMPMPTILEPTDAIIKLAATCICGSDLWPYRGAQPVHEQRMGHEYVGTVVEVGEAVRSVKPGDFVVGSFCISCGKCATCRSGYPSRCTTAASQGDAFVGMRAGGTQAEYARIALADGTLVKTPAPPTPEQLPSLLAASDVLGTGWFAADEAGAAPGKTIVVVGDGAVGLGAIIGAKQLGASRIIAMSRHADRQALARQFGATDIVEERGEEGIARIKELTDGLGADGVVEAV
;
A
#
# COMPACT_ATOMS: atom_id res chain seq x y z
N MET A 1 -15.56 -19.28 -7.52
CA MET A 1 -14.56 -18.86 -6.52
C MET A 1 -15.19 -18.02 -5.44
N ARG A 2 -14.68 -18.09 -4.22
CA ARG A 2 -15.14 -17.22 -3.14
C ARG A 2 -14.51 -15.84 -3.22
N ALA A 3 -15.28 -14.80 -2.93
CA ALA A 3 -14.82 -13.42 -2.87
C ALA A 3 -15.62 -12.65 -1.80
N VAL A 4 -15.00 -11.60 -1.26
CA VAL A 4 -15.63 -10.67 -0.33
C VAL A 4 -16.36 -9.60 -1.12
N VAL A 5 -17.63 -9.38 -0.79
CA VAL A 5 -18.51 -8.37 -1.40
C VAL A 5 -19.05 -7.45 -0.31
N MET A 6 -18.95 -6.16 -0.52
CA MET A 6 -19.62 -5.14 0.30
C MET A 6 -20.86 -4.66 -0.43
N HIS A 7 -22.04 -4.99 0.12
CA HIS A 7 -23.34 -4.64 -0.46
C HIS A 7 -23.71 -3.19 -0.18
N GLU A 8 -23.51 -2.79 1.07
CA GLU A 8 -23.75 -1.46 1.61
C GLU A 8 -22.93 -1.25 2.88
N ALA A 9 -22.95 -0.08 3.44
CA ALA A 9 -22.26 0.23 4.68
C ALA A 9 -22.63 -0.76 5.81
N GLY A 10 -21.61 -1.37 6.41
CA GLY A 10 -21.75 -2.37 7.47
C GLY A 10 -22.19 -3.77 7.02
N ASN A 11 -22.47 -3.98 5.74
CA ASN A 11 -22.93 -5.27 5.21
C ASN A 11 -21.89 -5.86 4.23
N VAL A 12 -21.11 -6.82 4.73
CA VAL A 12 -20.05 -7.51 3.97
C VAL A 12 -20.26 -9.02 4.09
N THR A 13 -20.23 -9.71 2.96
CA THR A 13 -20.40 -11.15 2.88
C THR A 13 -19.27 -11.82 2.10
N VAL A 14 -19.15 -13.13 2.24
CA VAL A 14 -18.31 -13.98 1.36
C VAL A 14 -19.24 -14.75 0.45
N GLU A 15 -19.04 -14.60 -0.86
CA GLU A 15 -19.95 -15.15 -1.86
C GLU A 15 -19.23 -15.97 -2.92
N GLU A 16 -19.99 -16.87 -3.56
CA GLU A 16 -19.54 -17.54 -4.76
C GLU A 16 -19.68 -16.61 -5.97
N MET A 17 -18.53 -16.34 -6.59
CA MET A 17 -18.42 -15.46 -7.76
C MET A 17 -17.85 -16.24 -8.95
N PRO A 18 -18.14 -15.82 -10.20
CA PRO A 18 -17.48 -16.36 -11.37
C PRO A 18 -15.95 -16.24 -11.28
N MET A 19 -15.24 -17.18 -11.88
CA MET A 19 -13.79 -17.05 -12.06
C MET A 19 -13.47 -15.85 -12.93
N PRO A 20 -12.43 -15.05 -12.59
CA PRO A 20 -11.98 -13.97 -13.46
C PRO A 20 -11.39 -14.53 -14.76
N THR A 21 -11.53 -13.77 -15.85
CA THR A 21 -11.00 -14.10 -17.17
C THR A 21 -10.09 -12.96 -17.68
N ILE A 22 -9.18 -13.27 -18.60
CA ILE A 22 -8.42 -12.24 -19.34
C ILE A 22 -9.42 -11.44 -20.19
N LEU A 23 -9.44 -10.13 -20.00
CA LEU A 23 -10.26 -9.20 -20.78
C LEU A 23 -9.43 -8.42 -21.80
N GLU A 24 -8.20 -8.08 -21.42
CA GLU A 24 -7.26 -7.34 -22.26
C GLU A 24 -5.96 -8.14 -22.44
N PRO A 25 -5.27 -8.00 -23.56
CA PRO A 25 -4.01 -8.70 -23.82
C PRO A 25 -2.91 -8.43 -22.77
N THR A 26 -3.04 -7.38 -21.97
CA THR A 26 -2.09 -6.95 -20.93
C THR A 26 -2.44 -7.44 -19.54
N ASP A 27 -3.50 -8.22 -19.37
CA ASP A 27 -3.98 -8.70 -18.08
C ASP A 27 -3.22 -9.94 -17.61
N ALA A 28 -3.26 -10.18 -16.31
CA ALA A 28 -2.93 -11.47 -15.70
C ALA A 28 -4.03 -11.92 -14.74
N ILE A 29 -4.18 -13.23 -14.57
CA ILE A 29 -4.98 -13.84 -13.51
C ILE A 29 -4.01 -14.37 -12.47
N ILE A 30 -4.23 -14.03 -11.22
CA ILE A 30 -3.45 -14.54 -10.09
C ILE A 30 -4.32 -15.34 -9.13
N LYS A 31 -3.77 -16.43 -8.60
CA LYS A 31 -4.29 -17.14 -7.43
C LYS A 31 -3.71 -16.47 -6.20
N LEU A 32 -4.57 -15.92 -5.35
CA LEU A 32 -4.15 -15.15 -4.19
C LEU A 32 -3.61 -16.08 -3.09
N ALA A 33 -2.46 -15.74 -2.54
CA ALA A 33 -1.85 -16.42 -1.40
C ALA A 33 -2.17 -15.70 -0.09
N ALA A 34 -2.21 -14.36 -0.13
CA ALA A 34 -2.60 -13.54 1.00
C ALA A 34 -3.14 -12.19 0.51
N THR A 35 -4.03 -11.62 1.31
CA THR A 35 -4.61 -10.27 1.18
C THR A 35 -4.84 -9.71 2.58
N CYS A 36 -5.03 -8.39 2.71
CA CYS A 36 -5.38 -7.78 3.98
C CYS A 36 -6.51 -6.75 3.83
N ILE A 37 -6.98 -6.25 4.96
CA ILE A 37 -7.93 -5.15 5.05
C ILE A 37 -7.11 -3.87 5.26
N CYS A 38 -7.28 -2.91 4.36
CA CYS A 38 -6.70 -1.58 4.47
C CYS A 38 -7.61 -0.64 5.26
N GLY A 39 -7.04 0.41 5.85
CA GLY A 39 -7.81 1.50 6.45
C GLY A 39 -8.80 2.14 5.48
N SER A 40 -8.47 2.20 4.19
CA SER A 40 -9.35 2.74 3.14
C SER A 40 -10.60 1.90 2.90
N ASP A 41 -10.59 0.60 3.16
CA ASP A 41 -11.77 -0.27 3.10
C ASP A 41 -12.82 0.11 4.15
N LEU A 42 -12.40 0.76 5.24
CA LEU A 42 -13.28 1.17 6.33
C LEU A 42 -14.11 2.43 6.01
N TRP A 43 -13.72 3.23 5.03
CA TRP A 43 -14.47 4.43 4.65
C TRP A 43 -15.85 4.08 4.09
N PRO A 44 -15.97 3.22 3.06
CA PRO A 44 -17.26 2.76 2.59
C PRO A 44 -17.98 1.88 3.64
N TYR A 45 -17.24 1.04 4.39
CA TYR A 45 -17.83 0.22 5.44
C TYR A 45 -18.54 1.05 6.53
N ARG A 46 -17.99 2.22 6.88
CA ARG A 46 -18.57 3.16 7.85
C ARG A 46 -19.59 4.13 7.24
N GLY A 47 -19.88 4.04 5.96
CA GLY A 47 -20.80 4.92 5.25
C GLY A 47 -20.25 6.31 4.91
N ALA A 48 -18.94 6.53 5.08
CA ALA A 48 -18.29 7.79 4.69
C ALA A 48 -18.16 7.94 3.16
N GLN A 49 -18.25 6.84 2.43
CA GLN A 49 -18.30 6.79 0.97
C GLN A 49 -19.44 5.87 0.52
N PRO A 50 -20.16 6.20 -0.55
CA PRO A 50 -21.18 5.32 -1.09
C PRO A 50 -20.54 4.05 -1.64
N VAL A 51 -21.18 2.91 -1.38
CA VAL A 51 -20.80 1.59 -1.89
C VAL A 51 -22.06 0.82 -2.27
N HIS A 52 -21.98 0.03 -3.33
CA HIS A 52 -23.04 -0.85 -3.76
C HIS A 52 -22.47 -2.04 -4.53
N GLU A 53 -22.68 -3.26 -4.00
CA GLU A 53 -22.28 -4.53 -4.62
C GLU A 53 -20.78 -4.53 -5.08
N GLN A 54 -19.89 -4.01 -4.23
CA GLN A 54 -18.49 -3.85 -4.56
C GLN A 54 -17.64 -5.00 -4.03
N ARG A 55 -16.82 -5.61 -4.88
CA ARG A 55 -15.77 -6.54 -4.44
C ARG A 55 -14.66 -5.77 -3.75
N MET A 56 -14.14 -6.34 -2.65
CA MET A 56 -13.18 -5.68 -1.77
C MET A 56 -11.74 -6.12 -2.01
N GLY A 57 -10.81 -5.30 -1.51
CA GLY A 57 -9.37 -5.58 -1.43
C GLY A 57 -8.55 -5.02 -2.57
N HIS A 58 -7.36 -4.53 -2.21
CA HIS A 58 -6.37 -3.98 -3.15
C HIS A 58 -4.94 -4.28 -2.72
N GLU A 59 -4.72 -4.87 -1.56
CA GLU A 59 -3.43 -5.32 -1.06
C GLU A 59 -3.31 -6.83 -1.22
N TYR A 60 -2.28 -7.32 -1.95
CA TYR A 60 -2.27 -8.72 -2.33
C TYR A 60 -0.90 -9.24 -2.77
N VAL A 61 -0.72 -10.54 -2.54
CA VAL A 61 0.36 -11.36 -3.09
C VAL A 61 -0.21 -12.68 -3.59
N GLY A 62 0.42 -13.26 -4.59
CA GLY A 62 -0.09 -14.53 -5.13
C GLY A 62 0.74 -15.11 -6.26
N THR A 63 0.24 -16.17 -6.86
CA THR A 63 0.89 -16.87 -7.97
C THR A 63 0.13 -16.58 -9.27
N VAL A 64 0.84 -16.21 -10.31
CA VAL A 64 0.28 -16.03 -11.65
C VAL A 64 -0.19 -17.39 -12.17
N VAL A 65 -1.44 -17.46 -12.66
CA VAL A 65 -2.02 -18.69 -13.24
C VAL A 65 -2.28 -18.57 -14.74
N GLU A 66 -2.54 -17.35 -15.21
CA GLU A 66 -2.78 -17.06 -16.64
C GLU A 66 -2.29 -15.65 -16.97
N VAL A 67 -1.87 -15.43 -18.21
CA VAL A 67 -1.44 -14.12 -18.72
C VAL A 67 -2.00 -13.87 -20.10
N GLY A 68 -2.33 -12.61 -20.40
CA GLY A 68 -2.68 -12.17 -21.75
C GLY A 68 -1.45 -12.19 -22.67
N GLU A 69 -1.72 -12.23 -23.98
CA GLU A 69 -0.68 -12.39 -25.00
C GLU A 69 0.35 -11.28 -25.08
N ALA A 70 0.04 -10.09 -24.52
CA ALA A 70 0.94 -8.95 -24.50
C ALA A 70 1.80 -8.85 -23.22
N VAL A 71 1.57 -9.67 -22.21
CA VAL A 71 2.35 -9.68 -20.96
C VAL A 71 3.75 -10.25 -21.20
N ARG A 72 4.79 -9.61 -20.60
CA ARG A 72 6.20 -9.97 -20.79
C ARG A 72 6.99 -10.14 -19.51
N SER A 73 6.61 -9.46 -18.42
CA SER A 73 7.38 -9.42 -17.16
C SER A 73 7.15 -10.64 -16.27
N VAL A 74 6.00 -11.29 -16.40
CA VAL A 74 5.57 -12.42 -15.56
C VAL A 74 4.98 -13.54 -16.42
N LYS A 75 4.95 -14.76 -15.88
CA LYS A 75 4.37 -15.95 -16.52
C LYS A 75 3.69 -16.84 -15.50
N PRO A 76 2.84 -17.79 -15.92
CA PRO A 76 2.26 -18.77 -15.01
C PRO A 76 3.31 -19.47 -14.15
N GLY A 77 3.04 -19.59 -12.86
CA GLY A 77 3.93 -20.13 -11.84
C GLY A 77 4.82 -19.10 -11.13
N ASP A 78 4.95 -17.89 -11.65
CA ASP A 78 5.69 -16.81 -10.94
C ASP A 78 4.90 -16.34 -9.72
N PHE A 79 5.60 -16.18 -8.58
CA PHE A 79 5.02 -15.53 -7.41
C PHE A 79 5.22 -14.02 -7.52
N VAL A 80 4.18 -13.25 -7.20
CA VAL A 80 4.16 -11.78 -7.40
C VAL A 80 3.64 -11.04 -6.17
N VAL A 81 4.19 -9.85 -5.98
CA VAL A 81 3.63 -8.79 -5.16
C VAL A 81 2.93 -7.83 -6.11
N GLY A 82 1.66 -7.54 -5.86
CA GLY A 82 0.90 -6.62 -6.70
C GLY A 82 0.78 -5.25 -6.08
N SER A 83 1.00 -4.22 -6.88
CA SER A 83 0.73 -2.84 -6.47
C SER A 83 -0.78 -2.58 -6.40
N PHE A 84 -1.23 -1.80 -5.41
CA PHE A 84 -2.61 -1.32 -5.38
C PHE A 84 -2.90 -0.33 -6.52
N CYS A 85 -1.87 0.37 -7.01
CA CYS A 85 -1.96 1.25 -8.17
C CYS A 85 -1.77 0.47 -9.47
N ILE A 86 -2.75 0.52 -10.36
CA ILE A 86 -2.62 -0.06 -11.69
C ILE A 86 -1.78 0.85 -12.57
N SER A 87 -0.74 0.33 -13.19
CA SER A 87 0.15 1.13 -14.02
C SER A 87 0.68 0.36 -15.22
N CYS A 88 0.95 1.07 -16.32
CA CYS A 88 1.50 0.45 -17.52
C CYS A 88 3.04 0.37 -17.51
N GLY A 89 3.73 1.02 -16.57
CA GLY A 89 5.19 1.06 -16.47
C GLY A 89 5.92 1.84 -17.59
N LYS A 90 5.23 2.30 -18.64
CA LYS A 90 5.87 2.83 -19.86
C LYS A 90 5.42 4.24 -20.31
N CYS A 91 4.28 4.76 -19.82
CA CYS A 91 3.87 6.13 -20.14
C CYS A 91 4.82 7.15 -19.47
N ALA A 92 4.74 8.41 -19.89
CA ALA A 92 5.62 9.47 -19.39
C ALA A 92 5.56 9.58 -17.85
N THR A 93 4.35 9.52 -17.29
CA THR A 93 4.12 9.61 -15.83
C THR A 93 4.73 8.43 -15.07
N CYS A 94 4.57 7.20 -15.56
CA CYS A 94 5.22 6.02 -14.95
C CYS A 94 6.74 6.15 -14.99
N ARG A 95 7.31 6.59 -16.11
CA ARG A 95 8.76 6.75 -16.28
C ARG A 95 9.35 7.90 -15.48
N SER A 96 8.54 8.89 -15.10
CA SER A 96 8.97 9.96 -14.19
C SER A 96 8.87 9.61 -12.70
N GLY A 97 8.50 8.34 -12.35
CA GLY A 97 8.45 7.88 -10.97
C GLY A 97 7.07 7.94 -10.31
N TYR A 98 6.02 8.33 -11.06
CA TYR A 98 4.65 8.47 -10.53
C TYR A 98 3.67 7.47 -11.15
N PRO A 99 3.85 6.14 -10.97
CA PRO A 99 2.97 5.12 -11.53
C PRO A 99 1.52 5.25 -11.05
N SER A 100 1.28 5.79 -9.85
CA SER A 100 -0.07 6.08 -9.32
C SER A 100 -0.86 7.09 -10.16
N ARG A 101 -0.20 7.82 -11.05
CA ARG A 101 -0.80 8.77 -12.00
C ARG A 101 -0.70 8.28 -13.45
N CYS A 102 -0.67 6.96 -13.63
CA CYS A 102 -0.59 6.34 -14.95
C CYS A 102 -1.72 6.81 -15.88
N THR A 103 -1.36 7.47 -16.97
CA THR A 103 -2.34 8.00 -17.95
C THR A 103 -3.04 6.88 -18.73
N THR A 104 -2.38 5.74 -18.95
CA THR A 104 -2.98 4.58 -19.60
C THR A 104 -4.05 3.93 -18.70
N ALA A 105 -3.75 3.69 -17.42
CA ALA A 105 -4.72 3.16 -16.48
C ALA A 105 -5.93 4.09 -16.31
N ALA A 106 -5.68 5.40 -16.16
CA ALA A 106 -6.73 6.40 -16.03
C ALA A 106 -7.67 6.44 -17.25
N SER A 107 -7.13 6.30 -18.48
CA SER A 107 -7.93 6.26 -19.71
C SER A 107 -8.81 5.01 -19.83
N GLN A 108 -8.40 3.91 -19.17
CA GLN A 108 -9.17 2.67 -19.07
C GLN A 108 -10.16 2.67 -17.90
N GLY A 109 -10.10 3.70 -17.03
CA GLY A 109 -10.90 3.80 -15.82
C GLY A 109 -10.46 2.87 -14.69
N ASP A 110 -9.26 2.33 -14.77
CA ASP A 110 -8.68 1.35 -13.83
C ASP A 110 -7.44 1.92 -13.10
N ALA A 111 -7.61 3.04 -12.38
CA ALA A 111 -6.49 3.65 -11.67
C ALA A 111 -6.02 2.82 -10.46
N PHE A 112 -6.93 2.13 -9.78
CA PHE A 112 -6.64 1.32 -8.60
C PHE A 112 -7.27 -0.06 -8.67
N VAL A 113 -6.56 -1.07 -8.17
CA VAL A 113 -7.10 -2.42 -7.97
C VAL A 113 -8.29 -2.34 -6.99
N GLY A 114 -9.37 -3.05 -7.30
CA GLY A 114 -10.58 -3.03 -6.47
C GLY A 114 -11.63 -1.99 -6.89
N MET A 115 -11.31 -0.99 -7.72
CA MET A 115 -12.31 0.00 -8.16
C MET A 115 -13.22 -0.52 -9.28
N ARG A 116 -12.69 -1.25 -10.29
CA ARG A 116 -13.47 -1.80 -11.40
C ARG A 116 -13.13 -3.25 -11.74
N ALA A 117 -11.88 -3.65 -11.57
CA ALA A 117 -11.38 -4.96 -11.97
C ALA A 117 -11.71 -6.11 -11.00
N GLY A 118 -12.50 -5.82 -9.97
CA GLY A 118 -12.78 -6.76 -8.89
C GLY A 118 -11.69 -6.74 -7.81
N GLY A 119 -12.12 -6.89 -6.56
CA GLY A 119 -11.23 -6.83 -5.40
C GLY A 119 -10.35 -8.06 -5.26
N THR A 120 -9.30 -7.92 -4.48
CA THR A 120 -8.32 -8.97 -4.19
C THR A 120 -8.58 -9.71 -2.88
N GLN A 121 -9.63 -9.39 -2.13
CA GLN A 121 -10.13 -10.23 -1.04
C GLN A 121 -10.96 -11.39 -1.62
N ALA A 122 -10.29 -12.29 -2.35
CA ALA A 122 -10.87 -13.38 -3.11
C ALA A 122 -9.87 -14.53 -3.27
N GLU A 123 -10.29 -15.65 -3.87
CA GLU A 123 -9.36 -16.75 -4.20
C GLU A 123 -8.54 -16.45 -5.47
N TYR A 124 -9.11 -15.69 -6.40
CA TYR A 124 -8.44 -15.27 -7.65
C TYR A 124 -8.80 -13.82 -8.00
N ALA A 125 -7.88 -13.15 -8.68
CA ALA A 125 -8.10 -11.81 -9.19
C ALA A 125 -7.53 -11.63 -10.61
N ARG A 126 -8.22 -10.81 -11.43
CA ARG A 126 -7.68 -10.25 -12.67
C ARG A 126 -6.92 -8.97 -12.34
N ILE A 127 -5.71 -8.87 -12.83
CA ILE A 127 -4.85 -7.70 -12.68
C ILE A 127 -4.60 -7.10 -14.05
N ALA A 128 -5.06 -5.88 -14.22
CA ALA A 128 -4.87 -5.10 -15.44
C ALA A 128 -3.43 -4.58 -15.55
N LEU A 129 -2.94 -4.40 -16.78
CA LEU A 129 -1.61 -3.86 -17.07
C LEU A 129 -0.50 -4.57 -16.27
N ALA A 130 -0.51 -5.92 -16.30
CA ALA A 130 0.29 -6.79 -15.44
C ALA A 130 1.77 -6.42 -15.42
N ASP A 131 2.38 -6.03 -16.55
CA ASP A 131 3.79 -5.68 -16.64
C ASP A 131 4.22 -4.48 -15.80
N GLY A 132 3.30 -3.57 -15.51
CA GLY A 132 3.59 -2.40 -14.68
C GLY A 132 3.00 -2.50 -13.27
N THR A 133 2.08 -3.45 -13.04
CA THR A 133 1.35 -3.59 -11.77
C THR A 133 1.92 -4.70 -10.89
N LEU A 134 2.50 -5.75 -11.48
CA LEU A 134 3.00 -6.93 -10.77
C LEU A 134 4.54 -6.92 -10.69
N VAL A 135 5.06 -7.19 -9.51
CA VAL A 135 6.50 -7.37 -9.26
C VAL A 135 6.76 -8.83 -8.90
N LYS A 136 7.53 -9.51 -9.75
CA LYS A 136 7.92 -10.89 -9.53
C LYS A 136 8.95 -11.00 -8.42
N THR A 137 8.78 -11.97 -7.50
CA THR A 137 9.82 -12.32 -6.52
C THR A 137 10.93 -13.18 -7.17
N PRO A 138 12.18 -13.08 -6.68
CA PRO A 138 13.30 -13.88 -7.23
C PRO A 138 13.08 -15.38 -7.10
N ALA A 139 12.37 -15.82 -6.07
CA ALA A 139 12.00 -17.21 -5.79
C ALA A 139 10.63 -17.26 -5.10
N PRO A 140 9.93 -18.41 -5.10
CA PRO A 140 8.73 -18.59 -4.29
C PRO A 140 9.04 -18.30 -2.81
N PRO A 141 8.24 -17.46 -2.13
CA PRO A 141 8.48 -17.13 -0.73
C PRO A 141 8.15 -18.28 0.21
N THR A 142 8.77 -18.27 1.39
CA THR A 142 8.33 -19.12 2.49
C THR A 142 7.06 -18.53 3.15
N PRO A 143 6.28 -19.32 3.91
CA PRO A 143 5.11 -18.80 4.63
C PRO A 143 5.44 -17.62 5.55
N GLU A 144 6.62 -17.60 6.17
CA GLU A 144 7.06 -16.55 7.09
C GLU A 144 7.35 -15.22 6.37
N GLN A 145 7.65 -15.26 5.09
CA GLN A 145 7.90 -14.08 4.26
C GLN A 145 6.62 -13.43 3.75
N LEU A 146 5.51 -14.17 3.70
CA LEU A 146 4.25 -13.67 3.13
C LEU A 146 3.75 -12.36 3.76
N PRO A 147 3.74 -12.18 5.10
CA PRO A 147 3.28 -10.93 5.70
C PRO A 147 4.12 -9.72 5.29
N SER A 148 5.44 -9.88 5.20
CA SER A 148 6.34 -8.80 4.77
C SER A 148 6.15 -8.44 3.30
N LEU A 149 5.96 -9.43 2.42
CA LEU A 149 5.68 -9.21 1.01
C LEU A 149 4.30 -8.58 0.81
N LEU A 150 3.31 -8.97 1.63
CA LEU A 150 1.99 -8.36 1.59
C LEU A 150 2.04 -6.89 2.00
N ALA A 151 2.79 -6.53 3.04
CA ALA A 151 2.99 -5.13 3.43
C ALA A 151 3.64 -4.28 2.32
N ALA A 152 4.46 -4.90 1.46
CA ALA A 152 5.07 -4.22 0.32
C ALA A 152 4.09 -3.95 -0.85
N SER A 153 2.89 -4.54 -0.83
CA SER A 153 1.89 -4.31 -1.89
C SER A 153 1.25 -2.91 -1.83
N ASP A 154 1.22 -2.29 -0.64
CA ASP A 154 0.69 -0.93 -0.42
C ASP A 154 1.44 -0.19 0.69
N VAL A 155 1.18 -0.54 1.96
CA VAL A 155 1.47 0.30 3.13
C VAL A 155 2.95 0.67 3.28
N LEU A 156 3.87 -0.23 2.96
CA LEU A 156 5.31 0.06 2.99
C LEU A 156 5.68 1.05 1.88
N GLY A 157 5.20 0.83 0.65
CA GLY A 157 5.45 1.72 -0.49
C GLY A 157 4.85 3.11 -0.25
N THR A 158 3.63 3.17 0.27
CA THR A 158 2.93 4.42 0.63
C THR A 158 3.69 5.20 1.70
N GLY A 159 4.14 4.53 2.77
CA GLY A 159 4.94 5.17 3.81
C GLY A 159 6.32 5.62 3.34
N TRP A 160 6.99 4.82 2.52
CA TRP A 160 8.27 5.18 1.92
C TRP A 160 8.14 6.44 1.04
N PHE A 161 7.15 6.45 0.14
CA PHE A 161 6.87 7.60 -0.72
C PHE A 161 6.58 8.86 0.11
N ALA A 162 5.79 8.73 1.17
CA ALA A 162 5.51 9.86 2.06
C ALA A 162 6.78 10.41 2.74
N ALA A 163 7.71 9.54 3.15
CA ALA A 163 8.98 9.96 3.74
C ALA A 163 9.89 10.68 2.72
N ASP A 164 9.92 10.19 1.47
CA ASP A 164 10.68 10.80 0.37
C ASP A 164 10.12 12.19 0.04
N GLU A 165 8.81 12.32 -0.15
CA GLU A 165 8.14 13.59 -0.43
C GLU A 165 8.22 14.58 0.76
N ALA A 166 8.34 14.08 1.99
CA ALA A 166 8.63 14.91 3.17
C ALA A 166 10.09 15.38 3.23
N GLY A 167 10.93 15.00 2.27
CA GLY A 167 12.31 15.42 2.17
C GLY A 167 13.26 14.69 3.13
N ALA A 168 12.97 13.43 3.47
CA ALA A 168 13.86 12.63 4.32
C ALA A 168 15.24 12.48 3.66
N ALA A 169 16.29 12.92 4.35
CA ALA A 169 17.68 12.92 3.85
C ALA A 169 18.66 13.05 5.03
N PRO A 170 19.98 12.85 4.83
CA PRO A 170 20.98 13.12 5.83
C PRO A 170 20.90 14.56 6.37
N GLY A 171 20.94 14.70 7.69
CA GLY A 171 20.80 15.98 8.40
C GLY A 171 19.35 16.42 8.67
N LYS A 172 18.37 15.75 8.13
CA LYS A 172 16.96 16.10 8.24
C LYS A 172 16.28 15.49 9.46
N THR A 173 15.30 16.22 10.00
CA THR A 173 14.37 15.77 11.04
C THR A 173 12.99 15.53 10.43
N ILE A 174 12.49 14.31 10.51
CA ILE A 174 11.16 13.93 10.01
C ILE A 174 10.26 13.58 11.19
N VAL A 175 9.08 14.19 11.23
CA VAL A 175 8.00 13.81 12.16
C VAL A 175 7.01 12.90 11.43
N VAL A 176 6.65 11.79 12.04
CA VAL A 176 5.61 10.88 11.55
C VAL A 176 4.45 10.90 12.53
N VAL A 177 3.32 11.44 12.09
CA VAL A 177 2.06 11.47 12.84
C VAL A 177 1.25 10.22 12.48
N GLY A 178 1.07 9.35 13.46
CA GLY A 178 0.42 8.04 13.26
C GLY A 178 1.39 6.87 13.36
N ASP A 179 0.93 5.83 14.02
CA ASP A 179 1.67 4.62 14.36
C ASP A 179 1.05 3.35 13.75
N GLY A 180 0.22 3.55 12.73
CA GLY A 180 -0.33 2.48 11.89
C GLY A 180 0.71 1.96 10.87
N ALA A 181 0.28 1.03 10.00
CA ALA A 181 1.17 0.38 9.04
C ALA A 181 1.87 1.38 8.09
N VAL A 182 1.16 2.40 7.59
CA VAL A 182 1.73 3.46 6.74
C VAL A 182 2.74 4.30 7.52
N GLY A 183 2.41 4.75 8.75
CA GLY A 183 3.33 5.52 9.58
C GLY A 183 4.61 4.74 9.93
N LEU A 184 4.48 3.46 10.27
CA LEU A 184 5.63 2.57 10.48
C LEU A 184 6.45 2.38 9.20
N GLY A 185 5.79 2.27 8.04
CA GLY A 185 6.44 2.26 6.72
C GLY A 185 7.21 3.56 6.44
N ALA A 186 6.64 4.72 6.83
CA ALA A 186 7.31 6.01 6.70
C ALA A 186 8.55 6.12 7.61
N ILE A 187 8.52 5.55 8.81
CA ILE A 187 9.69 5.48 9.69
C ILE A 187 10.81 4.66 9.05
N ILE A 188 10.47 3.50 8.46
CA ILE A 188 11.44 2.68 7.70
C ILE A 188 12.00 3.48 6.53
N GLY A 189 11.14 4.12 5.72
CA GLY A 189 11.53 4.95 4.58
C GLY A 189 12.47 6.09 5.01
N ALA A 190 12.10 6.87 6.01
CA ALA A 190 12.90 7.97 6.53
C ALA A 190 14.29 7.51 7.01
N LYS A 191 14.36 6.37 7.70
CA LYS A 191 15.63 5.76 8.13
C LYS A 191 16.50 5.37 6.94
N GLN A 192 15.95 4.69 5.95
CA GLN A 192 16.68 4.22 4.77
C GLN A 192 17.15 5.38 3.88
N LEU A 193 16.37 6.47 3.81
CA LEU A 193 16.72 7.70 3.13
C LEU A 193 17.77 8.55 3.91
N GLY A 194 18.09 8.14 5.15
CA GLY A 194 19.17 8.72 5.94
C GLY A 194 18.77 9.87 6.85
N ALA A 195 17.49 10.06 7.16
CA ALA A 195 17.06 11.08 8.11
C ALA A 195 17.81 10.94 9.44
N SER A 196 18.33 12.05 9.96
CA SER A 196 19.17 12.07 11.17
C SER A 196 18.36 11.98 12.45
N ARG A 197 17.11 12.46 12.43
CA ARG A 197 16.14 12.34 13.51
C ARG A 197 14.79 11.93 12.95
N ILE A 198 14.15 10.97 13.60
CA ILE A 198 12.82 10.48 13.21
C ILE A 198 11.97 10.47 14.47
N ILE A 199 11.02 11.38 14.54
CA ILE A 199 10.13 11.56 15.70
C ILE A 199 8.79 10.89 15.37
N ALA A 200 8.45 9.81 16.07
CA ALA A 200 7.16 9.15 15.91
C ALA A 200 6.15 9.68 16.94
N MET A 201 5.02 10.19 16.48
CA MET A 201 3.91 10.58 17.35
C MET A 201 2.99 9.37 17.57
N SER A 202 3.15 8.72 18.73
CA SER A 202 2.50 7.45 19.09
C SER A 202 2.11 7.45 20.57
N ARG A 203 0.90 6.92 20.90
CA ARG A 203 0.40 6.79 22.28
C ARG A 203 0.31 5.36 22.80
N HIS A 204 0.56 4.38 21.94
CA HIS A 204 0.43 2.96 22.28
C HIS A 204 1.81 2.35 22.48
N ALA A 205 2.08 1.84 23.69
CA ALA A 205 3.41 1.36 24.06
C ALA A 205 3.96 0.26 23.15
N ASP A 206 3.12 -0.67 22.70
CA ASP A 206 3.47 -1.73 21.76
C ASP A 206 3.88 -1.15 20.38
N ARG A 207 3.15 -0.15 19.89
CA ARG A 207 3.46 0.53 18.62
C ARG A 207 4.69 1.43 18.73
N GLN A 208 4.90 2.08 19.88
CA GLN A 208 6.13 2.83 20.15
C GLN A 208 7.37 1.92 20.12
N ALA A 209 7.27 0.72 20.72
CA ALA A 209 8.34 -0.26 20.67
C ALA A 209 8.67 -0.67 19.24
N LEU A 210 7.64 -0.91 18.42
CA LEU A 210 7.81 -1.24 17.01
C LEU A 210 8.37 -0.07 16.20
N ALA A 211 7.91 1.16 16.45
CA ALA A 211 8.44 2.37 15.82
C ALA A 211 9.94 2.56 16.10
N ARG A 212 10.38 2.34 17.35
CA ARG A 212 11.81 2.34 17.71
C ARG A 212 12.60 1.24 16.98
N GLN A 213 12.06 0.03 16.93
CA GLN A 213 12.69 -1.07 16.19
C GLN A 213 12.87 -0.73 14.71
N PHE A 214 11.92 -0.03 14.10
CA PHE A 214 11.99 0.37 12.70
C PHE A 214 12.86 1.60 12.45
N GLY A 215 13.16 2.38 13.48
CA GLY A 215 14.14 3.46 13.36
C GLY A 215 13.74 4.81 13.93
N ALA A 216 12.61 4.92 14.63
CA ALA A 216 12.28 6.15 15.34
C ALA A 216 13.33 6.44 16.43
N THR A 217 13.88 7.64 16.41
CA THR A 217 14.85 8.11 17.41
C THR A 217 14.16 8.60 18.66
N ASP A 218 13.00 9.24 18.49
CA ASP A 218 12.22 9.85 19.55
C ASP A 218 10.74 9.48 19.44
N ILE A 219 10.03 9.48 20.59
CA ILE A 219 8.59 9.27 20.66
C ILE A 219 7.97 10.52 21.32
N VAL A 220 6.87 10.99 20.73
CA VAL A 220 6.02 12.06 21.27
C VAL A 220 4.60 11.51 21.45
N GLU A 221 4.11 11.49 22.67
CA GLU A 221 2.77 10.99 23.03
C GLU A 221 1.71 12.10 22.96
N GLU A 222 2.15 13.32 23.20
CA GLU A 222 1.33 14.51 23.25
C GLU A 222 0.71 14.81 21.87
N ARG A 223 -0.39 15.55 21.88
CA ARG A 223 -1.12 15.98 20.68
C ARG A 223 -1.40 17.48 20.73
N GLY A 224 -1.79 18.04 19.60
CA GLY A 224 -2.10 19.46 19.49
C GLY A 224 -0.91 20.34 19.87
N GLU A 225 -1.16 21.42 20.58
CA GLU A 225 -0.15 22.40 20.99
C GLU A 225 0.96 21.81 21.89
N GLU A 226 0.62 20.87 22.76
CA GLU A 226 1.60 20.19 23.62
C GLU A 226 2.55 19.32 22.77
N GLY A 227 2.03 18.61 21.77
CA GLY A 227 2.85 17.82 20.83
C GLY A 227 3.77 18.72 20.00
N ILE A 228 3.27 19.88 19.54
CA ILE A 228 4.08 20.87 18.82
C ILE A 228 5.20 21.40 19.72
N ALA A 229 4.87 21.75 20.97
CA ALA A 229 5.85 22.23 21.93
C ALA A 229 6.95 21.19 22.20
N ARG A 230 6.55 19.92 22.36
CA ARG A 230 7.50 18.82 22.58
C ARG A 230 8.42 18.60 21.38
N ILE A 231 7.90 18.66 20.15
CA ILE A 231 8.71 18.56 18.93
C ILE A 231 9.71 19.73 18.86
N LYS A 232 9.28 20.94 19.14
CA LYS A 232 10.17 22.13 19.18
C LYS A 232 11.27 21.99 20.23
N GLU A 233 10.95 21.48 21.43
CA GLU A 233 11.96 21.19 22.46
C GLU A 233 13.02 20.20 21.96
N LEU A 234 12.59 19.12 21.29
CA LEU A 234 13.49 18.11 20.74
C LEU A 234 14.36 18.63 19.57
N THR A 235 14.00 19.75 18.98
CA THR A 235 14.61 20.33 17.78
C THR A 235 15.18 21.74 18.00
N ASP A 236 15.52 22.10 19.25
CA ASP A 236 16.10 23.40 19.62
C ASP A 236 15.24 24.61 19.13
N GLY A 237 13.93 24.45 19.12
CA GLY A 237 12.96 25.47 18.68
C GLY A 237 12.69 25.53 17.18
N LEU A 238 13.45 24.80 16.35
CA LEU A 238 13.34 24.87 14.89
C LEU A 238 12.10 24.13 14.34
N GLY A 239 11.70 23.03 14.98
CA GLY A 239 10.67 22.13 14.45
C GLY A 239 11.26 21.08 13.50
N ALA A 240 10.40 20.40 12.76
CA ALA A 240 10.80 19.38 11.78
C ALA A 240 11.07 19.98 10.40
N ASP A 241 11.97 19.35 9.62
CA ASP A 241 12.14 19.68 8.20
C ASP A 241 10.97 19.15 7.36
N GLY A 242 10.42 17.99 7.72
CA GLY A 242 9.29 17.39 7.05
C GLY A 242 8.35 16.68 8.03
N VAL A 243 7.07 16.58 7.63
CA VAL A 243 6.03 15.90 8.41
C VAL A 243 5.28 14.94 7.50
N VAL A 244 5.14 13.71 7.96
CA VAL A 244 4.26 12.69 7.36
C VAL A 244 3.02 12.57 8.24
N GLU A 245 1.85 12.80 7.67
CA GLU A 245 0.55 12.56 8.31
C GLU A 245 0.01 11.20 7.82
N ALA A 246 -0.24 10.26 8.74
CA ALA A 246 -0.61 8.88 8.46
C ALA A 246 -1.72 8.35 9.40
N VAL A 247 -2.72 9.23 9.73
CA VAL A 247 -3.87 8.87 10.58
C VAL A 247 -5.15 8.70 9.77
#